data_6e07855b3c00515bea21bb3820cdbd77
#
_entry.id   6e07855b3c00515bea21bb3820cdbd77
#
_cell.length_a   1.000
_cell.length_b   1.000
_cell.length_c   1.000
_cell.angle_alpha   90.00
_cell.angle_beta   90.00
_cell.angle_gamma   90.00
#
_symmetry.space_group_name_H-M   'P 1'
#
loop_
_entity.id
_entity.type
_entity.pdbx_description
1 polymer ?
#
loop_
_entity_poly.entity_id
_entity_poly.type
_entity_poly.pdbx_seq_one_letter_code
_entity_poly.pdbx_strand_id
1 'polypeptide(L)'
;MIPSSSQCYSFWDIYNLPEKKRIHSELISQVAHFLGKELIKKGIEVDLNLLTASCLLHDIDKAVEKIPGSRHPDTAVRILKEQNLPEVAEVIRTHSLHCILHDATKPTTWEQKVLYLVDKMVKQELIGVDARFALWRDESLPEEAARELDASYPKVKALESEIFSLLSLDFATLKDHVLNDVV
;
A
#
# COMPACT_ATOMS: atom_id res chain seq x y z
N MET A 1 6.13 -12.67 -14.25
CA MET A 1 6.01 -11.50 -15.20
C MET A 1 5.20 -10.41 -14.52
N ILE A 2 5.69 -9.17 -14.54
CA ILE A 2 5.01 -8.04 -13.90
C ILE A 2 3.99 -7.47 -14.89
N PRO A 3 2.70 -7.30 -14.51
CA PRO A 3 1.68 -6.76 -15.39
C PRO A 3 1.87 -5.25 -15.62
N SER A 4 1.55 -4.77 -16.82
CA SER A 4 1.47 -3.33 -17.11
C SER A 4 0.27 -2.70 -16.40
N SER A 5 0.23 -1.37 -16.28
CA SER A 5 -0.92 -0.66 -15.69
C SER A 5 -2.23 -0.99 -16.40
N SER A 6 -2.23 -1.10 -17.74
CA SER A 6 -3.42 -1.47 -18.50
C SER A 6 -3.92 -2.89 -18.17
N GLN A 7 -3.01 -3.83 -17.92
CA GLN A 7 -3.38 -5.17 -17.44
C GLN A 7 -3.92 -5.13 -16.01
N CYS A 8 -3.35 -4.30 -15.13
CA CYS A 8 -3.88 -4.09 -13.79
C CYS A 8 -5.32 -3.55 -13.81
N TYR A 9 -5.62 -2.58 -14.69
CA TYR A 9 -6.98 -2.07 -14.87
C TYR A 9 -7.94 -3.16 -15.40
N SER A 10 -7.47 -4.04 -16.30
CA SER A 10 -8.29 -5.18 -16.75
C SER A 10 -8.61 -6.14 -15.59
N PHE A 11 -7.70 -6.36 -14.65
CA PHE A 11 -7.99 -7.12 -13.43
C PHE A 11 -9.03 -6.45 -12.55
N TRP A 12 -9.05 -5.11 -12.44
CA TRP A 12 -10.10 -4.39 -11.71
C TRP A 12 -11.49 -4.68 -12.26
N ASP A 13 -11.61 -4.77 -13.59
CA ASP A 13 -12.89 -5.10 -14.24
C ASP A 13 -13.26 -6.57 -14.01
N ILE A 14 -12.31 -7.49 -14.16
CA ILE A 14 -12.52 -8.94 -13.94
C ILE A 14 -13.00 -9.21 -12.50
N TYR A 15 -12.40 -8.54 -11.50
CA TYR A 15 -12.70 -8.75 -10.08
C TYR A 15 -13.69 -7.73 -9.51
N ASN A 16 -14.33 -6.92 -10.37
CA ASN A 16 -15.32 -5.90 -9.99
C ASN A 16 -14.85 -4.96 -8.87
N LEU A 17 -13.58 -4.52 -8.93
CA LEU A 17 -13.04 -3.62 -7.89
C LEU A 17 -13.89 -2.35 -7.83
N PRO A 18 -14.44 -1.98 -6.64
CA PRO A 18 -15.28 -0.80 -6.49
C PRO A 18 -14.55 0.49 -6.85
N GLU A 19 -15.26 1.45 -7.47
CA GLU A 19 -14.69 2.72 -7.95
C GLU A 19 -13.86 3.47 -6.88
N LYS A 20 -14.37 3.53 -5.65
CA LYS A 20 -13.62 4.15 -4.53
C LYS A 20 -12.28 3.47 -4.26
N LYS A 21 -12.17 2.16 -4.54
CA LYS A 21 -10.93 1.40 -4.39
C LYS A 21 -10.01 1.57 -5.58
N ARG A 22 -10.55 1.76 -6.78
CA ARG A 22 -9.76 2.10 -7.98
C ARG A 22 -9.08 3.46 -7.78
N ILE A 23 -9.83 4.49 -7.39
CA ILE A 23 -9.29 5.83 -7.07
C ILE A 23 -8.21 5.75 -5.98
N HIS A 24 -8.46 5.01 -4.90
CA HIS A 24 -7.49 4.79 -3.84
C HIS A 24 -6.21 4.13 -4.34
N SER A 25 -6.32 3.05 -5.13
CA SER A 25 -5.16 2.32 -5.65
C SER A 25 -4.36 3.15 -6.67
N GLU A 26 -5.02 3.97 -7.48
CA GLU A 26 -4.35 4.90 -8.39
C GLU A 26 -3.53 5.94 -7.63
N LEU A 27 -4.13 6.57 -6.64
CA LEU A 27 -3.42 7.57 -5.84
C LEU A 27 -2.24 6.95 -5.07
N ILE A 28 -2.43 5.75 -4.51
CA ILE A 28 -1.32 5.00 -3.90
C ILE A 28 -0.21 4.76 -4.92
N SER A 29 -0.56 4.33 -6.14
CA SER A 29 0.41 4.09 -7.21
C SER A 29 1.19 5.35 -7.58
N GLN A 30 0.54 6.49 -7.69
CA GLN A 30 1.19 7.78 -8.00
C GLN A 30 2.17 8.19 -6.90
N VAL A 31 1.74 8.18 -5.63
CA VAL A 31 2.59 8.54 -4.48
C VAL A 31 3.77 7.57 -4.35
N ALA A 32 3.51 6.27 -4.46
CA ALA A 32 4.55 5.24 -4.36
C ALA A 32 5.56 5.34 -5.52
N HIS A 33 5.10 5.62 -6.73
CA HIS A 33 5.97 5.82 -7.90
C HIS A 33 6.91 7.02 -7.69
N PHE A 34 6.39 8.14 -7.17
CA PHE A 34 7.22 9.30 -6.81
C PHE A 34 8.29 8.90 -5.78
N LEU A 35 7.90 8.29 -4.65
CA LEU A 35 8.85 7.87 -3.62
C LEU A 35 9.88 6.85 -4.16
N GLY A 36 9.44 5.90 -4.98
CA GLY A 36 10.33 4.94 -5.62
C GLY A 36 11.37 5.59 -6.52
N LYS A 37 10.98 6.60 -7.32
CA LYS A 37 11.92 7.38 -8.14
C LYS A 37 12.93 8.16 -7.28
N GLU A 38 12.49 8.76 -6.19
CA GLU A 38 13.39 9.47 -5.28
C GLU A 38 14.37 8.51 -4.58
N LEU A 39 13.93 7.30 -4.20
CA LEU A 39 14.80 6.26 -3.67
C LEU A 39 15.88 5.84 -4.69
N ILE A 40 15.50 5.66 -5.95
CA ILE A 40 16.45 5.34 -7.04
C ILE A 40 17.50 6.46 -7.20
N LYS A 41 17.10 7.73 -7.13
CA LYS A 41 18.05 8.85 -7.16
C LYS A 41 19.04 8.84 -5.99
N LYS A 42 18.69 8.21 -4.89
CA LYS A 42 19.58 7.98 -3.73
C LYS A 42 20.43 6.69 -3.86
N GLY A 43 20.36 6.00 -5.00
CA GLY A 43 21.13 4.78 -5.25
C GLY A 43 20.51 3.50 -4.68
N ILE A 44 19.24 3.54 -4.32
CA ILE A 44 18.50 2.39 -3.78
C ILE A 44 17.82 1.66 -4.95
N GLU A 45 17.97 0.35 -5.00
CA GLU A 45 17.27 -0.50 -5.97
C GLU A 45 15.79 -0.58 -5.63
N VAL A 46 14.94 -0.18 -6.58
CA VAL A 46 13.48 -0.32 -6.54
C VAL A 46 13.00 -0.72 -7.93
N ASP A 47 12.26 -1.80 -8.04
CA ASP A 47 11.55 -2.15 -9.27
C ASP A 47 10.24 -1.34 -9.34
N LEU A 48 10.26 -0.23 -10.10
CA LEU A 48 9.10 0.66 -10.26
C LEU A 48 7.91 -0.03 -10.93
N ASN A 49 8.14 -1.00 -11.81
CA ASN A 49 7.05 -1.73 -12.45
C ASN A 49 6.37 -2.65 -11.45
N LEU A 50 7.15 -3.38 -10.64
CA LEU A 50 6.64 -4.22 -9.57
C LEU A 50 5.91 -3.39 -8.51
N LEU A 51 6.49 -2.26 -8.09
CA LEU A 51 5.86 -1.36 -7.12
C LEU A 51 4.53 -0.82 -7.64
N THR A 52 4.50 -0.30 -8.89
CA THR A 52 3.29 0.22 -9.53
C THR A 52 2.20 -0.85 -9.62
N ALA A 53 2.53 -2.03 -10.14
CA ALA A 53 1.57 -3.14 -10.25
C ALA A 53 1.04 -3.58 -8.87
N SER A 54 1.91 -3.63 -7.86
CA SER A 54 1.53 -3.99 -6.50
C SER A 54 0.60 -2.95 -5.88
N CYS A 55 0.85 -1.66 -6.09
CA CYS A 55 -0.03 -0.59 -5.64
C CYS A 55 -1.41 -0.66 -6.29
N LEU A 56 -1.47 -0.89 -7.61
CA LEU A 56 -2.73 -1.00 -8.33
C LEU A 56 -3.55 -2.23 -7.91
N LEU A 57 -2.90 -3.33 -7.49
CA LEU A 57 -3.55 -4.61 -7.23
C LEU A 57 -3.67 -4.99 -5.73
N HIS A 58 -3.16 -4.18 -4.79
CA HIS A 58 -3.11 -4.55 -3.37
C HIS A 58 -4.48 -4.86 -2.75
N ASP A 59 -5.52 -4.21 -3.20
CA ASP A 59 -6.91 -4.32 -2.73
C ASP A 59 -7.83 -5.08 -3.73
N ILE A 60 -7.28 -5.87 -4.66
CA ILE A 60 -8.04 -6.54 -5.74
C ILE A 60 -9.16 -7.47 -5.24
N ASP A 61 -9.08 -7.89 -3.97
CA ASP A 61 -10.04 -8.80 -3.34
C ASP A 61 -11.26 -8.09 -2.70
N LYS A 62 -11.39 -6.77 -2.81
CA LYS A 62 -12.41 -6.03 -2.03
C LYS A 62 -13.86 -6.28 -2.45
N ALA A 63 -14.09 -6.85 -3.62
CA ALA A 63 -15.41 -7.31 -4.07
C ALA A 63 -15.48 -8.84 -4.23
N VAL A 64 -14.44 -9.56 -3.82
CA VAL A 64 -14.38 -11.02 -3.94
C VAL A 64 -14.70 -11.68 -2.61
N GLU A 65 -15.36 -12.83 -2.65
CA GLU A 65 -15.63 -13.62 -1.45
C GLU A 65 -14.33 -14.04 -0.77
N LYS A 66 -14.26 -13.77 0.53
CA LYS A 66 -13.07 -14.07 1.32
C LYS A 66 -12.92 -15.57 1.54
N ILE A 67 -11.68 -16.03 1.59
CA ILE A 67 -11.37 -17.39 2.02
C ILE A 67 -11.82 -17.54 3.48
N PRO A 68 -12.64 -18.56 3.83
CA PRO A 68 -13.05 -18.78 5.21
C PRO A 68 -11.84 -18.89 6.16
N GLY A 69 -11.88 -18.15 7.25
CA GLY A 69 -10.80 -18.14 8.26
C GLY A 69 -9.54 -17.36 7.87
N SER A 70 -9.48 -16.77 6.67
CA SER A 70 -8.35 -15.94 6.25
C SER A 70 -8.49 -14.49 6.69
N ARG A 71 -7.36 -13.81 6.77
CA ARG A 71 -7.29 -12.34 6.96
C ARG A 71 -6.89 -11.66 5.64
N HIS A 72 -7.29 -10.40 5.48
CA HIS A 72 -6.73 -9.59 4.41
C HIS A 72 -5.19 -9.46 4.62
N PRO A 73 -4.34 -9.69 3.57
CA PRO A 73 -4.68 -9.76 2.15
C PRO A 73 -4.68 -11.19 1.55
N ASP A 74 -4.89 -12.25 2.31
CA ASP A 74 -4.74 -13.64 1.86
C ASP A 74 -5.52 -13.95 0.57
N THR A 75 -6.75 -13.41 0.44
CA THR A 75 -7.57 -13.60 -0.77
C THR A 75 -6.93 -12.92 -1.98
N ALA A 76 -6.42 -11.71 -1.83
CA ALA A 76 -5.71 -11.01 -2.90
C ALA A 76 -4.43 -11.76 -3.32
N VAL A 77 -3.66 -12.25 -2.35
CA VAL A 77 -2.45 -13.06 -2.58
C VAL A 77 -2.79 -14.32 -3.37
N ARG A 78 -3.88 -15.02 -3.02
CA ARG A 78 -4.34 -16.20 -3.77
C ARG A 78 -4.69 -15.83 -5.20
N ILE A 79 -5.53 -14.81 -5.41
CA ILE A 79 -5.93 -14.33 -6.75
C ILE A 79 -4.70 -14.10 -7.61
N LEU A 80 -3.72 -13.35 -7.12
CA LEU A 80 -2.53 -13.00 -7.90
C LEU A 80 -1.66 -14.22 -8.23
N LYS A 81 -1.55 -15.19 -7.33
CA LYS A 81 -0.85 -16.44 -7.59
C LYS A 81 -1.56 -17.25 -8.67
N GLU A 82 -2.89 -17.35 -8.64
CA GLU A 82 -3.72 -18.00 -9.66
C GLU A 82 -3.59 -17.32 -11.04
N GLN A 83 -3.34 -16.00 -11.04
CA GLN A 83 -3.06 -15.22 -12.25
C GLN A 83 -1.58 -15.24 -12.71
N ASN A 84 -0.75 -16.11 -12.12
CA ASN A 84 0.68 -16.21 -12.39
C ASN A 84 1.47 -14.90 -12.15
N LEU A 85 1.10 -14.16 -11.08
CA LEU A 85 1.75 -12.92 -10.63
C LEU A 85 2.37 -13.09 -9.22
N PRO A 86 3.27 -14.07 -9.01
CA PRO A 86 3.78 -14.39 -7.68
C PRO A 86 4.62 -13.26 -7.07
N GLU A 87 5.34 -12.47 -7.89
CA GLU A 87 6.15 -11.34 -7.42
C GLU A 87 5.25 -10.23 -6.84
N VAL A 88 4.15 -9.90 -7.52
CA VAL A 88 3.16 -8.94 -7.03
C VAL A 88 2.48 -9.46 -5.76
N ALA A 89 2.11 -10.74 -5.74
CA ALA A 89 1.54 -11.39 -4.56
C ALA A 89 2.48 -11.31 -3.34
N GLU A 90 3.80 -11.47 -3.56
CA GLU A 90 4.79 -11.36 -2.49
C GLU A 90 4.90 -9.95 -1.93
N VAL A 91 4.83 -8.92 -2.77
CA VAL A 91 4.83 -7.53 -2.29
C VAL A 91 3.57 -7.24 -1.48
N ILE A 92 2.39 -7.58 -2.00
CA ILE A 92 1.13 -7.21 -1.34
C ILE A 92 0.85 -8.00 -0.06
N ARG A 93 1.45 -9.19 0.15
CA ARG A 93 1.18 -9.99 1.35
C ARG A 93 1.51 -9.28 2.66
N THR A 94 2.34 -8.23 2.61
CA THR A 94 2.81 -7.49 3.78
C THR A 94 2.08 -6.18 4.03
N HIS A 95 1.13 -5.77 3.15
CA HIS A 95 0.59 -4.41 3.20
C HIS A 95 -0.47 -4.17 4.29
N SER A 96 -1.10 -5.23 4.84
CA SER A 96 -2.12 -5.05 5.89
C SER A 96 -1.53 -4.50 7.18
N LEU A 97 -2.32 -3.70 7.90
CA LEU A 97 -1.87 -2.94 9.07
C LEU A 97 -1.14 -3.82 10.11
N HIS A 98 -1.71 -4.98 10.46
CA HIS A 98 -1.14 -5.89 11.45
C HIS A 98 0.20 -6.51 11.02
N CYS A 99 0.52 -6.53 9.73
CA CYS A 99 1.73 -7.20 9.23
C CYS A 99 3.02 -6.62 9.82
N ILE A 100 3.07 -5.32 10.10
CA ILE A 100 4.25 -4.65 10.69
C ILE A 100 4.54 -5.10 12.14
N LEU A 101 3.58 -5.77 12.78
CA LEU A 101 3.71 -6.23 14.17
C LEU A 101 4.51 -7.52 14.29
N HIS A 102 4.66 -8.28 13.21
CA HIS A 102 5.25 -9.62 13.22
C HIS A 102 6.43 -9.74 12.26
N ASP A 103 7.53 -10.29 12.71
CA ASP A 103 8.76 -10.43 11.91
C ASP A 103 8.58 -11.25 10.63
N ALA A 104 7.68 -12.23 10.63
CA ALA A 104 7.40 -13.06 9.47
C ALA A 104 6.60 -12.35 8.36
N THR A 105 5.90 -11.26 8.67
CA THR A 105 4.99 -10.57 7.75
C THR A 105 5.30 -9.09 7.55
N LYS A 106 6.22 -8.51 8.35
CA LYS A 106 6.56 -7.09 8.20
C LYS A 106 7.19 -6.79 6.83
N PRO A 107 6.98 -5.59 6.28
CA PRO A 107 7.59 -5.20 5.02
C PRO A 107 9.13 -5.15 5.16
N THR A 108 9.84 -5.75 4.22
CA THR A 108 11.31 -5.86 4.22
C THR A 108 11.96 -5.30 2.96
N THR A 109 11.39 -5.52 1.77
CA THR A 109 11.88 -4.91 0.52
C THR A 109 11.39 -3.46 0.40
N TRP A 110 12.01 -2.69 -0.47
CA TRP A 110 11.61 -1.30 -0.66
C TRP A 110 10.23 -1.18 -1.28
N GLU A 111 9.85 -2.07 -2.19
CA GLU A 111 8.49 -2.12 -2.76
C GLU A 111 7.45 -2.39 -1.66
N GLN A 112 7.73 -3.33 -0.75
CA GLN A 112 6.86 -3.63 0.39
C GLN A 112 6.77 -2.46 1.36
N LYS A 113 7.89 -1.83 1.71
CA LYS A 113 7.96 -0.68 2.63
C LYS A 113 7.19 0.53 2.08
N VAL A 114 7.41 0.85 0.80
CA VAL A 114 6.75 2.00 0.15
C VAL A 114 5.25 1.75 0.02
N LEU A 115 4.84 0.60 -0.52
CA LEU A 115 3.40 0.25 -0.60
C LEU A 115 2.75 0.29 0.78
N TYR A 116 3.38 -0.35 1.78
CA TYR A 116 2.85 -0.38 3.15
C TYR A 116 2.63 1.01 3.70
N LEU A 117 3.64 1.89 3.63
CA LEU A 117 3.55 3.26 4.14
C LEU A 117 2.48 4.07 3.41
N VAL A 118 2.51 4.09 2.09
CA VAL A 118 1.63 4.93 1.27
C VAL A 118 0.16 4.55 1.46
N ASP A 119 -0.16 3.26 1.59
CA ASP A 119 -1.53 2.81 1.92
C ASP A 119 -2.03 3.37 3.27
N LYS A 120 -1.12 3.65 4.24
CA LYS A 120 -1.45 4.27 5.53
C LYS A 120 -1.44 5.81 5.50
N MET A 121 -1.11 6.40 4.36
CA MET A 121 -1.14 7.86 4.14
C MET A 121 -2.31 8.31 3.26
N VAL A 122 -2.92 7.38 2.53
CA VAL A 122 -3.96 7.66 1.53
C VAL A 122 -5.31 7.10 1.96
N LYS A 123 -6.37 7.89 1.76
CA LYS A 123 -7.78 7.45 1.79
C LYS A 123 -8.35 7.57 0.37
N GLN A 124 -9.00 8.65 0.03
CA GLN A 124 -9.31 9.13 -1.32
C GLN A 124 -8.50 10.37 -1.68
N GLU A 125 -7.73 10.84 -0.70
CA GLU A 125 -6.77 11.92 -0.79
C GLU A 125 -5.53 11.52 -0.03
N LEU A 126 -4.41 12.16 -0.33
CA LEU A 126 -3.18 12.04 0.45
C LEU A 126 -3.32 12.88 1.73
N ILE A 127 -3.58 12.21 2.86
CA ILE A 127 -3.88 12.86 4.15
C ILE A 127 -2.79 12.66 5.20
N GLY A 128 -1.83 11.74 4.97
CA GLY A 128 -0.75 11.42 5.89
C GLY A 128 -1.12 10.38 6.96
N VAL A 129 -0.09 9.83 7.60
CA VAL A 129 -0.25 8.75 8.60
C VAL A 129 -1.11 9.20 9.77
N ASP A 130 -0.82 10.38 10.35
CA ASP A 130 -1.48 10.84 11.57
C ASP A 130 -2.99 11.02 11.35
N ALA A 131 -3.38 11.68 10.26
CA ALA A 131 -4.78 11.88 9.91
C ALA A 131 -5.48 10.54 9.59
N ARG A 132 -4.78 9.61 8.93
CA ARG A 132 -5.33 8.30 8.61
C ARG A 132 -5.61 7.48 9.86
N PHE A 133 -4.68 7.47 10.82
CA PHE A 133 -4.86 6.79 12.10
C PHE A 133 -5.94 7.46 12.98
N ALA A 134 -6.05 8.79 12.97
CA ALA A 134 -7.14 9.48 13.64
C ALA A 134 -8.51 9.02 13.12
N LEU A 135 -8.69 8.94 11.79
CA LEU A 135 -9.93 8.44 11.20
C LEU A 135 -10.25 7.01 11.61
N TRP A 136 -9.26 6.11 11.69
CA TRP A 136 -9.50 4.73 12.13
C TRP A 136 -9.86 4.64 13.62
N ARG A 137 -9.28 5.50 14.48
CA ARG A 137 -9.64 5.55 15.91
C ARG A 137 -11.05 6.04 16.15
N ASP A 138 -11.59 6.88 15.25
CA ASP A 138 -12.97 7.35 15.31
C ASP A 138 -13.99 6.28 14.84
N GLU A 139 -13.52 5.19 14.23
CA GLU A 139 -14.37 4.04 13.87
C GLU A 139 -14.65 3.16 15.10
N SER A 140 -15.84 2.58 15.16
CA SER A 140 -16.19 1.59 16.20
C SER A 140 -15.52 0.25 15.91
N LEU A 141 -14.23 0.15 16.22
CA LEU A 141 -13.43 -1.05 15.98
C LEU A 141 -13.65 -2.11 17.08
N PRO A 142 -13.62 -3.41 16.74
CA PRO A 142 -13.47 -4.46 17.74
C PRO A 142 -12.18 -4.24 18.57
N GLU A 143 -12.21 -4.64 19.85
CA GLU A 143 -11.11 -4.39 20.80
C GLU A 143 -9.75 -4.92 20.31
N GLU A 144 -9.71 -6.07 19.65
CA GLU A 144 -8.49 -6.63 19.06
C GLU A 144 -7.95 -5.72 17.94
N ALA A 145 -8.82 -5.25 17.04
CA ALA A 145 -8.44 -4.35 15.96
C ALA A 145 -7.95 -3.00 16.47
N ALA A 146 -8.57 -2.48 17.54
CA ALA A 146 -8.11 -1.24 18.19
C ALA A 146 -6.72 -1.42 18.81
N ARG A 147 -6.46 -2.55 19.47
CA ARG A 147 -5.12 -2.88 20.01
C ARG A 147 -4.08 -3.01 18.91
N GLU A 148 -4.40 -3.67 17.79
CA GLU A 148 -3.50 -3.77 16.63
C GLU A 148 -3.22 -2.39 16.03
N LEU A 149 -4.24 -1.53 15.92
CA LEU A 149 -4.10 -0.17 15.43
C LEU A 149 -3.10 0.63 16.27
N ASP A 150 -3.28 0.63 17.59
CA ASP A 150 -2.41 1.37 18.51
C ASP A 150 -0.97 0.82 18.54
N ALA A 151 -0.81 -0.51 18.50
CA ALA A 151 0.49 -1.15 18.44
C ALA A 151 1.23 -0.88 17.11
N SER A 152 0.49 -0.75 16.02
CA SER A 152 1.05 -0.49 14.68
C SER A 152 1.51 0.96 14.52
N TYR A 153 0.83 1.92 15.13
CA TYR A 153 1.09 3.35 14.92
C TYR A 153 2.56 3.75 15.10
N PRO A 154 3.23 3.45 16.21
CA PRO A 154 4.64 3.84 16.39
C PRO A 154 5.56 3.17 15.36
N LYS A 155 5.25 1.95 14.91
CA LYS A 155 6.04 1.25 13.89
C LYS A 155 5.84 1.87 12.50
N VAL A 156 4.62 2.29 12.17
CA VAL A 156 4.33 3.02 10.93
C VAL A 156 5.02 4.38 10.92
N LYS A 157 5.02 5.11 12.04
CA LYS A 157 5.75 6.38 12.17
C LYS A 157 7.27 6.19 12.07
N ALA A 158 7.81 5.10 12.59
CA ALA A 158 9.22 4.78 12.42
C ALA A 158 9.57 4.51 10.94
N LEU A 159 8.72 3.78 10.21
CA LEU A 159 8.89 3.55 8.77
C LEU A 159 8.74 4.84 7.96
N GLU A 160 7.78 5.69 8.29
CA GLU A 160 7.64 7.03 7.69
C GLU A 160 8.92 7.86 7.91
N SER A 161 9.42 7.90 9.13
CA SER A 161 10.65 8.60 9.47
C SER A 161 11.87 8.03 8.73
N GLU A 162 11.98 6.70 8.59
CA GLU A 162 13.04 6.04 7.82
C GLU A 162 13.04 6.54 6.38
N ILE A 163 11.90 6.46 5.68
CA ILE A 163 11.80 6.83 4.27
C ILE A 163 11.98 8.34 4.08
N PHE A 164 11.33 9.16 4.89
CA PHE A 164 11.38 10.63 4.75
C PHE A 164 12.75 11.21 5.08
N SER A 165 13.43 10.69 6.11
CA SER A 165 14.80 11.10 6.44
C SER A 165 15.78 10.75 5.32
N LEU A 166 15.66 9.54 4.76
CA LEU A 166 16.50 9.08 3.66
C LEU A 166 16.34 9.95 2.40
N LEU A 167 15.12 10.39 2.13
CA LEU A 167 14.79 11.22 0.97
C LEU A 167 14.95 12.73 1.24
N SER A 168 15.17 13.12 2.51
CA SER A 168 15.15 14.54 2.93
C SER A 168 13.81 15.21 2.57
N LEU A 169 12.71 14.49 2.77
CA LEU A 169 11.34 14.93 2.53
C LEU A 169 10.57 15.10 3.85
N ASP A 170 9.53 15.90 3.80
CA ASP A 170 8.44 15.91 4.78
C ASP A 170 7.09 15.69 4.08
N PHE A 171 6.04 15.53 4.87
CA PHE A 171 4.71 15.26 4.31
C PHE A 171 4.18 16.42 3.46
N ALA A 172 4.46 17.68 3.84
CA ALA A 172 4.00 18.85 3.08
C ALA A 172 4.64 18.87 1.69
N THR A 173 5.95 18.69 1.64
CA THR A 173 6.71 18.61 0.39
C THR A 173 6.23 17.45 -0.51
N LEU A 174 5.99 16.26 0.07
CA LEU A 174 5.44 15.12 -0.67
C LEU A 174 4.07 15.46 -1.26
N LYS A 175 3.19 16.06 -0.46
CA LYS A 175 1.85 16.43 -0.89
C LYS A 175 1.86 17.45 -2.02
N ASP A 176 2.73 18.45 -1.94
CA ASP A 176 2.87 19.46 -2.98
C ASP A 176 3.36 18.87 -4.30
N HIS A 177 4.32 17.94 -4.26
CA HIS A 177 4.79 17.23 -5.45
C HIS A 177 3.67 16.40 -6.10
N VAL A 178 2.96 15.60 -5.32
CA VAL A 178 1.88 14.73 -5.83
C VAL A 178 0.75 15.56 -6.45
N LEU A 179 0.39 16.71 -5.85
CA LEU A 179 -0.67 17.58 -6.38
C LEU A 179 -0.26 18.31 -7.67
N ASN A 180 1.03 18.63 -7.83
CA ASN A 180 1.53 19.35 -9.01
C ASN A 180 1.84 18.44 -10.21
N ASP A 181 2.09 17.13 -10.00
CA ASP A 181 2.33 16.16 -11.07
C ASP A 181 1.02 15.63 -11.71
N VAL A 182 -0.15 16.05 -11.22
CA VAL A 182 -1.49 15.66 -11.74
C VAL A 182 -2.03 16.68 -12.77
N VAL A 183 -1.21 17.63 -13.23
CA VAL A 183 -1.60 18.62 -14.27
C VAL A 183 -1.05 18.23 -15.64
#